data_4041d20865020a7888266a2dae2e5a50
#
_entry.id   4041d20865020a7888266a2dae2e5a50
#
_cell.length_a   1.000
_cell.length_b   1.000
_cell.length_c   1.000
_cell.angle_alpha   90.00
_cell.angle_beta   90.00
_cell.angle_gamma   90.00
#
_symmetry.space_group_name_H-M   'P 1'
#
loop_
_entity.id
_entity.type
_entity.pdbx_description
1 polymer ?
#
loop_
_entity_poly.entity_id
_entity_poly.type
_entity_poly.pdbx_seq_one_letter_code
_entity_poly.pdbx_strand_id
1 'polypeptide(L)'
;SYLKRTVLVGNLVISLLVAFVIIVVAIYDLMPAITPQNKAVQTLIFGLMLDYAVFAFAVNLIREMVKDQQDVKGDHNSGIQTLPIILGKTRTNKVIFAVTALLIIGLVYYLYTYMFQNQVAVLYVLFLILGPLLYVLIKIWNADTKHDYRKLSGILKLVMLFGVISMAFYQFML
;
A
#
# COMPACT_ATOMS: atom_id res chain seq x y z
N SER A 1 23.60 -6.80 1.19
CA SER A 1 23.14 -6.24 2.46
C SER A 1 22.45 -7.32 3.28
N TYR A 2 22.76 -7.42 4.54
CA TYR A 2 22.25 -8.43 5.50
C TYR A 2 20.70 -8.44 5.56
N LEU A 3 20.07 -7.30 5.41
CA LEU A 3 18.60 -7.11 5.45
C LEU A 3 17.84 -7.86 4.35
N LYS A 4 18.45 -8.10 3.19
CA LYS A 4 17.83 -8.89 2.11
C LYS A 4 17.87 -10.41 2.36
N ARG A 5 18.59 -10.87 3.37
CA ARG A 5 18.69 -12.31 3.71
C ARG A 5 17.64 -12.78 4.71
N THR A 6 16.88 -11.88 5.29
CA THR A 6 15.85 -12.20 6.28
C THR A 6 14.47 -12.10 5.66
N VAL A 7 13.70 -13.17 5.82
CA VAL A 7 12.33 -13.33 5.36
C VAL A 7 11.47 -12.14 5.79
N LEU A 8 10.78 -11.47 4.88
CA LEU A 8 9.91 -10.33 5.13
C LEU A 8 10.56 -9.03 5.66
N VAL A 9 11.69 -9.09 6.35
CA VAL A 9 12.30 -7.87 6.94
C VAL A 9 12.64 -6.85 5.86
N GLY A 10 13.17 -7.29 4.70
CA GLY A 10 13.42 -6.41 3.56
C GLY A 10 12.16 -5.71 3.06
N ASN A 11 11.07 -6.45 2.92
CA ASN A 11 9.78 -5.93 2.43
C ASN A 11 9.15 -4.95 3.42
N LEU A 12 9.23 -5.27 4.72
CA LEU A 12 8.78 -4.37 5.79
C LEU A 12 9.58 -3.07 5.83
N VAL A 13 10.92 -3.16 5.78
CA VAL A 13 11.80 -1.98 5.81
C VAL A 13 11.54 -1.08 4.60
N ILE A 14 11.45 -1.64 3.37
CA ILE A 14 11.15 -0.85 2.17
C ILE A 14 9.78 -0.19 2.29
N SER A 15 8.77 -0.91 2.77
CA SER A 15 7.42 -0.38 2.93
C SER A 15 7.34 0.70 4.02
N LEU A 16 8.08 0.53 5.13
CA LEU A 16 8.24 1.55 6.15
C LEU A 16 8.92 2.81 5.60
N LEU A 17 9.96 2.67 4.78
CA LEU A 17 10.62 3.83 4.16
C LEU A 17 9.67 4.61 3.27
N VAL A 18 8.80 3.93 2.50
CA VAL A 18 7.76 4.59 1.69
C VAL A 18 6.79 5.40 2.58
N ALA A 19 6.31 4.81 3.68
CA ALA A 19 5.47 5.51 4.63
C ALA A 19 6.19 6.69 5.30
N PHE A 20 7.46 6.49 5.67
CA PHE A 20 8.30 7.54 6.27
C PHE A 20 8.47 8.77 5.38
N VAL A 21 8.56 8.60 4.06
CA VAL A 21 8.63 9.74 3.12
C VAL A 21 7.41 10.64 3.30
N ILE A 22 6.21 10.09 3.38
CA ILE A 22 4.97 10.85 3.57
C ILE A 22 4.98 11.57 4.93
N ILE A 23 5.40 10.88 5.99
CA ILE A 23 5.46 11.44 7.35
C ILE A 23 6.49 12.57 7.42
N VAL A 24 7.66 12.42 6.81
CA VAL A 24 8.70 13.43 6.78
C VAL A 24 8.20 14.68 6.04
N VAL A 25 7.56 14.50 4.87
CA VAL A 25 6.97 15.64 4.15
C VAL A 25 5.93 16.34 5.01
N ALA A 26 5.03 15.59 5.67
CA ALA A 26 4.02 16.16 6.57
C ALA A 26 4.64 16.97 7.71
N ILE A 27 5.70 16.46 8.35
CA ILE A 27 6.39 17.17 9.44
C ILE A 27 7.05 18.46 8.94
N TYR A 28 7.80 18.40 7.85
CA TYR A 28 8.53 19.56 7.33
C TYR A 28 7.62 20.63 6.76
N ASP A 29 6.47 20.28 6.21
CA ASP A 29 5.52 21.23 5.64
C ASP A 29 4.60 21.84 6.72
N LEU A 30 4.07 21.02 7.62
CA LEU A 30 3.08 21.47 8.60
C LEU A 30 3.67 22.12 9.84
N MET A 31 4.76 21.55 10.42
CA MET A 31 5.29 22.04 11.70
C MET A 31 5.71 23.53 11.69
N PRO A 32 6.44 24.02 10.67
CA PRO A 32 6.82 25.44 10.64
C PRO A 32 5.64 26.40 10.48
N ALA A 33 4.52 25.91 9.95
CA ALA A 33 3.32 26.70 9.67
C ALA A 33 2.30 26.72 10.83
N ILE A 34 2.56 25.99 11.93
CA ILE A 34 1.63 25.91 13.07
C ILE A 34 1.60 27.23 13.82
N THR A 35 0.38 27.78 13.95
CA THR A 35 0.05 28.94 14.79
C THR A 35 -1.09 28.57 15.75
N PRO A 36 -1.31 29.33 16.86
CA PRO A 36 -2.45 29.07 17.74
C PRO A 36 -3.80 29.06 17.01
N GLN A 37 -3.92 29.85 15.94
CA GLN A 37 -5.15 30.01 15.16
C GLN A 37 -5.43 28.84 14.22
N ASN A 38 -4.40 28.19 13.68
CA ASN A 38 -4.54 27.11 12.69
C ASN A 38 -4.24 25.71 13.24
N LYS A 39 -3.83 25.59 14.50
CA LYS A 39 -3.40 24.32 15.12
C LYS A 39 -4.39 23.17 14.91
N ALA A 40 -5.69 23.44 15.05
CA ALA A 40 -6.73 22.41 14.87
C ALA A 40 -6.74 21.86 13.44
N VAL A 41 -6.69 22.74 12.44
CA VAL A 41 -6.66 22.39 11.02
C VAL A 41 -5.37 21.62 10.68
N GLN A 42 -4.22 22.10 11.16
CA GLN A 42 -2.94 21.43 10.93
C GLN A 42 -2.89 20.02 11.54
N THR A 43 -3.53 19.82 12.70
CA THR A 43 -3.64 18.51 13.32
C THR A 43 -4.50 17.57 12.49
N LEU A 44 -5.59 18.05 11.90
CA LEU A 44 -6.44 17.24 11.00
C LEU A 44 -5.66 16.85 9.74
N ILE A 45 -4.94 17.78 9.11
CA ILE A 45 -4.14 17.51 7.92
C ILE A 45 -3.04 16.50 8.24
N PHE A 46 -2.38 16.62 9.38
CA PHE A 46 -1.36 15.65 9.81
C PHE A 46 -1.95 14.26 10.02
N GLY A 47 -3.13 14.16 10.64
CA GLY A 47 -3.86 12.88 10.79
C GLY A 47 -4.14 12.21 9.43
N LEU A 48 -4.61 12.98 8.47
CA LEU A 48 -4.81 12.52 7.09
C LEU A 48 -3.51 12.00 6.45
N MET A 49 -2.41 12.73 6.60
CA MET A 49 -1.11 12.29 6.07
C MET A 49 -0.67 10.97 6.71
N LEU A 50 -0.98 10.73 7.99
CA LEU A 50 -0.74 9.45 8.64
C LEU A 50 -1.59 8.32 8.02
N ASP A 51 -2.87 8.56 7.72
CA ASP A 51 -3.72 7.59 7.05
C ASP A 51 -3.17 7.21 5.67
N TYR A 52 -2.71 8.20 4.90
CA TYR A 52 -2.02 7.96 3.62
C TYR A 52 -0.71 7.19 3.79
N ALA A 53 0.06 7.45 4.84
CA ALA A 53 1.29 6.72 5.13
C ALA A 53 1.02 5.25 5.44
N VAL A 54 -0.02 4.95 6.23
CA VAL A 54 -0.46 3.59 6.54
C VAL A 54 -0.94 2.87 5.27
N PHE A 55 -1.73 3.54 4.43
CA PHE A 55 -2.17 3.00 3.16
C PHE A 55 -0.98 2.70 2.23
N ALA A 56 -0.06 3.64 2.06
CA ALA A 56 1.14 3.48 1.23
C ALA A 56 2.03 2.33 1.73
N PHE A 57 2.21 2.20 3.06
CA PHE A 57 2.88 1.07 3.68
C PHE A 57 2.24 -0.26 3.29
N ALA A 58 0.93 -0.39 3.46
CA ALA A 58 0.23 -1.64 3.23
C ALA A 58 0.24 -2.04 1.74
N VAL A 59 -0.03 -1.12 0.83
CA VAL A 59 0.00 -1.39 -0.62
C VAL A 59 1.41 -1.74 -1.08
N ASN A 60 2.43 -1.01 -0.59
CA ASN A 60 3.81 -1.32 -0.96
C ASN A 60 4.26 -2.67 -0.40
N LEU A 61 3.86 -3.03 0.82
CA LEU A 61 4.15 -4.35 1.39
C LEU A 61 3.59 -5.48 0.52
N ILE A 62 2.32 -5.37 0.11
CA ILE A 62 1.69 -6.33 -0.80
C ILE A 62 2.48 -6.40 -2.11
N ARG A 63 2.86 -5.24 -2.66
CA ARG A 63 3.60 -5.15 -3.92
C ARG A 63 4.98 -5.80 -3.83
N GLU A 64 5.74 -5.57 -2.76
CA GLU A 64 7.05 -6.22 -2.57
C GLU A 64 6.91 -7.74 -2.43
N MET A 65 5.89 -8.23 -1.71
CA MET A 65 5.61 -9.68 -1.64
C MET A 65 5.24 -10.27 -3.01
N VAL A 66 4.48 -9.55 -3.84
CA VAL A 66 4.16 -9.96 -5.23
C VAL A 66 5.42 -9.97 -6.10
N LYS A 67 6.35 -9.03 -5.92
CA LYS A 67 7.64 -9.01 -6.62
C LYS A 67 8.53 -10.18 -6.23
N ASP A 68 8.56 -10.56 -4.96
CA ASP A 68 9.29 -11.77 -4.52
C ASP A 68 8.76 -13.02 -5.24
N GLN A 69 7.44 -13.13 -5.44
CA GLN A 69 6.86 -14.21 -6.24
C GLN A 69 7.29 -14.16 -7.72
N GLN A 70 7.46 -12.98 -8.27
CA GLN A 70 7.95 -12.78 -9.64
C GLN A 70 9.41 -13.21 -9.81
N ASP A 71 10.24 -12.99 -8.79
CA ASP A 71 11.69 -13.07 -8.89
C ASP A 71 12.30 -14.29 -8.17
N VAL A 72 11.48 -15.27 -7.75
CA VAL A 72 11.87 -16.49 -6.99
C VAL A 72 13.15 -17.17 -7.55
N LYS A 73 13.25 -17.31 -8.88
CA LYS A 73 14.43 -17.96 -9.49
C LYS A 73 15.71 -17.16 -9.31
N GLY A 74 15.63 -15.83 -9.44
CA GLY A 74 16.75 -14.92 -9.28
C GLY A 74 17.21 -14.85 -7.82
N ASP A 75 16.25 -14.76 -6.89
CA ASP A 75 16.51 -14.70 -5.45
C ASP A 75 17.14 -16.00 -4.94
N HIS A 76 16.63 -17.15 -5.38
CA HIS A 76 17.20 -18.45 -5.05
C HIS A 76 18.68 -18.58 -5.51
N ASN A 77 18.97 -18.18 -6.75
CA ASN A 77 20.33 -18.22 -7.29
C ASN A 77 21.29 -17.25 -6.57
N SER A 78 20.75 -16.18 -5.99
CA SER A 78 21.50 -15.17 -5.22
C SER A 78 21.62 -15.50 -3.73
N GLY A 79 21.06 -16.63 -3.27
CA GLY A 79 21.06 -17.04 -1.85
C GLY A 79 20.20 -16.13 -0.97
N ILE A 80 19.22 -15.43 -1.54
CA ILE A 80 18.27 -14.56 -0.82
C ILE A 80 17.10 -15.43 -0.36
N GLN A 81 16.74 -15.33 0.92
CA GLN A 81 15.62 -16.07 1.50
C GLN A 81 14.36 -15.17 1.51
N THR A 82 13.53 -15.31 0.48
CA THR A 82 12.21 -14.65 0.40
C THR A 82 11.08 -15.58 0.84
N LEU A 83 9.89 -15.02 1.12
CA LEU A 83 8.71 -15.82 1.49
C LEU A 83 8.43 -16.99 0.54
N PRO A 84 8.40 -16.79 -0.80
CA PRO A 84 8.12 -17.87 -1.72
C PRO A 84 9.20 -18.97 -1.75
N ILE A 85 10.43 -18.65 -1.38
CA ILE A 85 11.50 -19.65 -1.28
C ILE A 85 11.31 -20.54 -0.05
N ILE A 86 10.84 -19.97 1.06
CA ILE A 86 10.67 -20.71 2.33
C ILE A 86 9.33 -21.42 2.41
N LEU A 87 8.24 -20.74 2.09
CA LEU A 87 6.88 -21.28 2.23
C LEU A 87 6.38 -21.97 0.96
N GLY A 88 7.02 -21.72 -0.18
CA GLY A 88 6.53 -22.08 -1.50
C GLY A 88 5.48 -21.09 -2.04
N LYS A 89 5.31 -21.07 -3.36
CA LYS A 89 4.44 -20.12 -4.08
C LYS A 89 3.00 -20.09 -3.55
N THR A 90 2.37 -21.26 -3.44
CA THR A 90 0.95 -21.36 -3.07
C THR A 90 0.67 -20.81 -1.67
N ARG A 91 1.53 -21.08 -0.70
CA ARG A 91 1.35 -20.56 0.65
C ARG A 91 1.59 -19.05 0.70
N THR A 92 2.59 -18.57 -0.04
CA THR A 92 2.86 -17.13 -0.15
C THR A 92 1.68 -16.40 -0.81
N ASN A 93 1.04 -16.95 -1.85
CA ASN A 93 -0.18 -16.38 -2.43
C ASN A 93 -1.31 -16.26 -1.40
N LYS A 94 -1.48 -17.24 -0.52
CA LYS A 94 -2.47 -17.17 0.58
C LYS A 94 -2.14 -16.05 1.57
N VAL A 95 -0.87 -15.84 1.89
CA VAL A 95 -0.44 -14.73 2.76
C VAL A 95 -0.73 -13.38 2.09
N ILE A 96 -0.36 -13.22 0.80
CA ILE A 96 -0.66 -12.00 0.03
C ILE A 96 -2.17 -11.76 -0.03
N PHE A 97 -2.96 -12.81 -0.28
CA PHE A 97 -4.42 -12.74 -0.26
C PHE A 97 -4.95 -12.22 1.08
N ALA A 98 -4.49 -12.79 2.20
CA ALA A 98 -4.94 -12.39 3.53
C ALA A 98 -4.59 -10.92 3.85
N VAL A 99 -3.36 -10.47 3.54
CA VAL A 99 -2.93 -9.09 3.75
C VAL A 99 -3.72 -8.12 2.85
N THR A 100 -3.98 -8.51 1.59
CA THR A 100 -4.79 -7.70 0.67
C THR A 100 -6.24 -7.62 1.14
N ALA A 101 -6.82 -8.72 1.63
CA ALA A 101 -8.17 -8.74 2.18
C ALA A 101 -8.29 -7.84 3.42
N LEU A 102 -7.30 -7.88 4.31
CA LEU A 102 -7.25 -7.02 5.49
C LEU A 102 -7.21 -5.53 5.10
N LEU A 103 -6.39 -5.18 4.10
CA LEU A 103 -6.34 -3.81 3.57
C LEU A 103 -7.70 -3.37 3.00
N ILE A 104 -8.36 -4.22 2.23
CA ILE A 104 -9.68 -3.93 1.64
C ILE A 104 -10.72 -3.71 2.74
N ILE A 105 -10.75 -4.55 3.76
CA ILE A 105 -11.67 -4.41 4.91
C ILE A 105 -11.40 -3.07 5.62
N GLY A 106 -10.14 -2.74 5.88
CA GLY A 106 -9.75 -1.46 6.48
C GLY A 106 -10.19 -0.26 5.63
N LEU A 107 -10.03 -0.32 4.29
CA LEU A 107 -10.46 0.74 3.38
C LEU A 107 -11.99 0.89 3.34
N VAL A 108 -12.73 -0.20 3.32
CA VAL A 108 -14.20 -0.16 3.37
C VAL A 108 -14.68 0.47 4.68
N TYR A 109 -14.08 0.09 5.80
CA TYR A 109 -14.37 0.70 7.10
C TYR A 109 -14.05 2.20 7.10
N TYR A 110 -12.90 2.60 6.55
CA TYR A 110 -12.49 4.01 6.44
C TYR A 110 -13.47 4.82 5.59
N LEU A 111 -13.86 4.29 4.41
CA LEU A 111 -14.86 4.91 3.54
C LEU A 111 -16.19 5.13 4.27
N TYR A 112 -16.66 4.11 4.96
CA TYR A 112 -17.93 4.19 5.69
C TYR A 112 -17.89 5.23 6.82
N THR A 113 -16.78 5.30 7.55
CA THR A 113 -16.67 6.16 8.73
C THR A 113 -16.39 7.62 8.39
N TYR A 114 -15.54 7.88 7.40
CA TYR A 114 -15.00 9.23 7.16
C TYR A 114 -15.41 9.86 5.83
N MET A 115 -15.76 9.07 4.82
CA MET A 115 -15.95 9.60 3.46
C MET A 115 -17.38 9.41 2.94
N PHE A 116 -18.27 8.73 3.66
CA PHE A 116 -19.61 8.35 3.17
C PHE A 116 -20.45 9.52 2.71
N GLN A 117 -20.27 10.72 3.25
CA GLN A 117 -21.03 11.92 2.88
C GLN A 117 -20.58 12.53 1.55
N ASN A 118 -19.36 12.24 1.09
CA ASN A 118 -18.83 12.76 -0.17
C ASN A 118 -18.91 11.70 -1.28
N GLN A 119 -19.99 11.75 -2.08
CA GLN A 119 -20.21 10.77 -3.14
C GLN A 119 -19.08 10.70 -4.17
N VAL A 120 -18.45 11.83 -4.51
CA VAL A 120 -17.35 11.88 -5.49
C VAL A 120 -16.12 11.15 -4.93
N ALA A 121 -15.77 11.39 -3.67
CA ALA A 121 -14.69 10.72 -2.99
C ALA A 121 -14.93 9.20 -2.91
N VAL A 122 -16.13 8.79 -2.54
CA VAL A 122 -16.52 7.37 -2.47
C VAL A 122 -16.38 6.71 -3.85
N LEU A 123 -16.92 7.32 -4.92
CA LEU A 123 -16.81 6.77 -6.27
C LEU A 123 -15.35 6.67 -6.73
N TYR A 124 -14.54 7.70 -6.46
CA TYR A 124 -13.13 7.69 -6.77
C TYR A 124 -12.42 6.48 -6.12
N VAL A 125 -12.57 6.31 -4.81
CA VAL A 125 -11.91 5.21 -4.07
C VAL A 125 -12.46 3.86 -4.50
N LEU A 126 -13.77 3.72 -4.74
CA LEU A 126 -14.37 2.46 -5.19
C LEU A 126 -13.81 2.00 -6.54
N PHE A 127 -13.71 2.89 -7.53
CA PHE A 127 -13.31 2.48 -8.87
C PHE A 127 -11.79 2.47 -9.07
N LEU A 128 -11.06 3.43 -8.51
CA LEU A 128 -9.63 3.59 -8.79
C LEU A 128 -8.71 2.92 -7.76
N ILE A 129 -9.21 2.62 -6.56
CA ILE A 129 -8.43 1.99 -5.49
C ILE A 129 -8.99 0.61 -5.15
N LEU A 130 -10.25 0.53 -4.71
CA LEU A 130 -10.88 -0.73 -4.30
C LEU A 130 -11.06 -1.71 -5.47
N GLY A 131 -11.53 -1.25 -6.62
CA GLY A 131 -11.70 -2.09 -7.81
C GLY A 131 -10.41 -2.83 -8.21
N PRO A 132 -9.28 -2.12 -8.43
CA PRO A 132 -8.00 -2.74 -8.69
C PRO A 132 -7.48 -3.64 -7.56
N LEU A 133 -7.68 -3.29 -6.28
CA LEU A 133 -7.31 -4.16 -5.15
C LEU A 133 -8.13 -5.45 -5.11
N LEU A 134 -9.44 -5.39 -5.39
CA LEU A 134 -10.29 -6.58 -5.54
C LEU A 134 -9.82 -7.46 -6.70
N TYR A 135 -9.41 -6.86 -7.81
CA TYR A 135 -8.83 -7.62 -8.92
C TYR A 135 -7.54 -8.34 -8.47
N VAL A 136 -6.64 -7.67 -7.75
CA VAL A 136 -5.43 -8.27 -7.19
C VAL A 136 -5.80 -9.42 -6.25
N LEU A 137 -6.76 -9.22 -5.35
CA LEU A 137 -7.23 -10.23 -4.40
C LEU A 137 -7.71 -11.50 -5.09
N ILE A 138 -8.55 -11.36 -6.13
CA ILE A 138 -9.10 -12.51 -6.86
C ILE A 138 -8.01 -13.23 -7.67
N LYS A 139 -7.15 -12.46 -8.35
CA LYS A 139 -6.16 -13.03 -9.26
C LYS A 139 -4.96 -13.64 -8.56
N ILE A 140 -4.57 -13.15 -7.38
CA ILE A 140 -3.42 -13.71 -6.63
C ILE A 140 -3.65 -15.16 -6.22
N TRP A 141 -4.91 -15.58 -6.02
CA TRP A 141 -5.23 -16.93 -5.60
C TRP A 141 -4.75 -17.98 -6.60
N ASN A 142 -4.90 -17.71 -7.91
CA ASN A 142 -4.56 -18.62 -9.02
C ASN A 142 -3.31 -18.16 -9.79
N ALA A 143 -2.57 -17.14 -9.30
CA ALA A 143 -1.37 -16.66 -9.97
C ALA A 143 -0.24 -17.70 -9.83
N ASP A 144 0.40 -18.04 -10.95
CA ASP A 144 1.52 -19.00 -10.98
C ASP A 144 2.67 -18.54 -11.89
N THR A 145 2.40 -17.80 -12.94
CA THR A 145 3.40 -17.39 -13.91
C THR A 145 4.05 -16.06 -13.54
N LYS A 146 5.31 -15.85 -13.96
CA LYS A 146 6.01 -14.56 -13.82
C LYS A 146 5.21 -13.41 -14.42
N HIS A 147 4.46 -13.68 -15.49
CA HIS A 147 3.62 -12.70 -16.16
C HIS A 147 2.45 -12.25 -15.28
N ASP A 148 1.81 -13.19 -14.56
CA ASP A 148 0.70 -12.89 -13.65
C ASP A 148 1.18 -11.93 -12.54
N TYR A 149 2.28 -12.27 -11.86
CA TYR A 149 2.83 -11.43 -10.80
C TYR A 149 3.28 -10.06 -11.31
N ARG A 150 3.83 -9.97 -12.54
CA ARG A 150 4.18 -8.69 -13.16
C ARG A 150 2.94 -7.81 -13.37
N LYS A 151 1.83 -8.38 -13.85
CA LYS A 151 0.56 -7.65 -14.01
C LYS A 151 0.04 -7.16 -12.65
N LEU A 152 0.00 -8.03 -11.64
CA LEU A 152 -0.46 -7.67 -10.30
C LEU A 152 0.40 -6.57 -9.68
N SER A 153 1.71 -6.66 -9.79
CA SER A 153 2.64 -5.60 -9.34
C SER A 153 2.41 -4.27 -10.07
N GLY A 154 2.09 -4.32 -11.38
CA GLY A 154 1.73 -3.14 -12.17
C GLY A 154 0.44 -2.48 -11.68
N ILE A 155 -0.60 -3.27 -11.39
CA ILE A 155 -1.87 -2.78 -10.85
C ILE A 155 -1.66 -2.13 -9.47
N LEU A 156 -0.87 -2.73 -8.59
CA LEU A 156 -0.55 -2.15 -7.29
C LEU A 156 0.20 -0.81 -7.43
N LYS A 157 1.05 -0.62 -8.46
CA LYS A 157 1.62 0.69 -8.78
C LYS A 157 0.56 1.72 -9.14
N LEU A 158 -0.44 1.32 -9.94
CA LEU A 158 -1.56 2.21 -10.29
C LEU A 158 -2.38 2.60 -9.05
N VAL A 159 -2.63 1.64 -8.15
CA VAL A 159 -3.29 1.91 -6.87
C VAL A 159 -2.51 2.96 -6.05
N MET A 160 -1.18 2.83 -5.96
CA MET A 160 -0.33 3.82 -5.28
C MET A 160 -0.40 5.18 -5.98
N LEU A 161 -0.35 5.22 -7.31
CA LEU A 161 -0.45 6.45 -8.09
C LEU A 161 -1.79 7.16 -7.83
N PHE A 162 -2.89 6.43 -7.91
CA PHE A 162 -4.23 6.99 -7.63
C PHE A 162 -4.37 7.41 -6.15
N GLY A 163 -3.74 6.70 -5.23
CA GLY A 163 -3.63 7.14 -3.84
C GLY A 163 -2.96 8.50 -3.70
N VAL A 164 -1.81 8.72 -4.38
CA VAL A 164 -1.13 10.03 -4.37
C VAL A 164 -1.97 11.10 -5.06
N ILE A 165 -2.59 10.80 -6.20
CA ILE A 165 -3.45 11.75 -6.92
C ILE A 165 -4.65 12.17 -6.05
N SER A 166 -5.20 11.26 -5.23
CA SER A 166 -6.32 11.60 -4.33
C SER A 166 -5.94 12.67 -3.31
N MET A 167 -4.67 12.78 -2.91
CA MET A 167 -4.22 13.86 -2.04
C MET A 167 -4.36 15.24 -2.70
N ALA A 168 -4.08 15.35 -4.01
CA ALA A 168 -4.21 16.59 -4.74
C ALA A 168 -5.69 17.04 -4.89
N PHE A 169 -6.61 16.10 -4.91
CA PHE A 169 -8.05 16.39 -5.00
C PHE A 169 -8.73 16.61 -3.64
N TYR A 170 -8.01 16.44 -2.55
CA TYR A 170 -8.58 16.54 -1.21
C TYR A 170 -9.24 17.91 -0.92
N GLN A 171 -8.69 19.01 -1.48
CA GLN A 171 -9.28 20.35 -1.40
C GLN A 171 -10.66 20.47 -2.05
N PHE A 172 -10.97 19.55 -2.99
CA PHE A 172 -12.27 19.52 -3.69
C PHE A 172 -13.23 18.48 -3.08
N MET A 173 -12.74 17.68 -2.12
CA MET A 173 -13.47 16.59 -1.50
C MET A 173 -13.99 16.93 -0.08
N LEU A 174 -13.50 18.01 0.50
CA LEU A 174 -13.97 18.64 1.74
C LEU A 174 -14.95 19.77 1.44
#